data_121c85bf9d0d20534d7352c50a7a388a
#
_entry.id   121c85bf9d0d20534d7352c50a7a388a
#
_cell.length_a   1.000
_cell.length_b   1.000
_cell.length_c   1.000
_cell.angle_alpha   90.00
_cell.angle_beta   90.00
_cell.angle_gamma   90.00
#
_symmetry.space_group_name_H-M   'P 1'
#
loop_
_entity.id
_entity.type
_entity.pdbx_description
1 polymer ?
#
loop_
_entity_poly.entity_id
_entity_poly.type
_entity_poly.pdbx_seq_one_letter_code
_entity_poly.pdbx_strand_id
1 'polypeptide(L)'
;MGNGNQVTSRLGSNVRRIRRQRGLGQAELAGELGISASYLNLIEHNRRNLTVPLLIRLSEMFDIELTDVADNDEGRLVADLMEALGDDLFSELDLTNTDVRDLAASNPTIARALLALYDKFRNQQDDLAVFDRPATPPADLNGSRDRLPSEQVSDFLQARSNYFPELETAAERVNADDALSGEDPLRAMTAFLGNTFGVRVVTLPPTRDNLVRRYDEHARTLEISAMLPPASRVLQVAHQIGLLAASRELDDLVSESEFTGDDAKILTRIALSNYFAAAMAMPYKKFHKAAKACRYDVDLLKHLFGTSFEQVCHRLTTLQRPGARGVPFHFLRSDIAGNISKRFSLSGIHIPRHGGACPRWNIYAAFLQPETINVQISQMPDGSTYFCIARTTRKHSGGYAAPQSHRSIGIGCEINRARELVYADGIDLDNPDLAIPIGISCRTCSRLDCAQRAFPPVAHQLNMDVNRRAVSAYVSPHQDP
;
A
#
# COMPACT_ATOMS: atom_id res chain seq x y z
N MET A 1 -8.71 33.35 14.02
CA MET A 1 -8.93 33.68 12.59
C MET A 1 -7.57 33.53 11.90
N GLY A 2 -7.37 32.52 11.07
CA GLY A 2 -6.15 32.40 10.28
C GLY A 2 -5.66 30.97 10.02
N ASN A 3 -6.49 30.08 9.48
CA ASN A 3 -5.98 28.80 8.95
C ASN A 3 -6.69 28.31 7.67
N GLY A 4 -7.48 29.17 7.03
CA GLY A 4 -8.21 28.81 5.80
C GLY A 4 -7.43 29.07 4.49
N ASN A 5 -6.22 29.64 4.53
CA ASN A 5 -5.59 30.18 3.33
C ASN A 5 -4.40 29.36 2.77
N GLN A 6 -3.99 28.27 3.41
CA GLN A 6 -2.82 27.49 2.95
C GLN A 6 -3.17 26.29 2.06
N VAL A 7 -4.38 25.77 2.12
CA VAL A 7 -4.79 24.59 1.33
C VAL A 7 -5.10 24.96 -0.15
N THR A 8 -5.53 26.18 -0.40
CA THR A 8 -5.93 26.63 -1.76
C THR A 8 -4.77 27.04 -2.68
N SER A 9 -3.54 27.21 -2.16
CA SER A 9 -2.44 27.77 -2.95
C SER A 9 -1.70 26.76 -3.85
N ARG A 10 -2.02 25.48 -3.79
CA ARG A 10 -1.20 24.40 -4.42
C ARG A 10 -1.93 23.56 -5.48
N LEU A 11 -3.20 23.82 -5.76
CA LEU A 11 -4.00 23.06 -6.72
C LEU A 11 -3.61 23.28 -8.19
N GLY A 12 -2.86 24.31 -8.50
CA GLY A 12 -2.50 24.65 -9.87
C GLY A 12 -1.56 23.66 -10.55
N SER A 13 -0.61 23.11 -9.81
CA SER A 13 0.30 22.07 -10.33
C SER A 13 -0.47 20.78 -10.71
N ASN A 14 -1.50 20.44 -9.96
CA ASN A 14 -2.38 19.30 -10.25
C ASN A 14 -3.23 19.54 -11.50
N VAL A 15 -3.75 20.76 -11.68
CA VAL A 15 -4.46 21.15 -12.92
C VAL A 15 -3.54 20.96 -14.13
N ARG A 16 -2.27 21.41 -14.04
CA ARG A 16 -1.28 21.23 -15.11
C ARG A 16 -1.00 19.76 -15.40
N ARG A 17 -0.89 18.92 -14.36
CA ARG A 17 -0.68 17.47 -14.49
C ARG A 17 -1.86 16.80 -15.19
N ILE A 18 -3.09 17.05 -14.74
CA ILE A 18 -4.32 16.49 -15.32
C ILE A 18 -4.46 16.90 -16.78
N ARG A 19 -4.25 18.18 -17.09
CA ARG A 19 -4.27 18.67 -18.48
C ARG A 19 -3.29 17.90 -19.38
N ARG A 20 -2.05 17.74 -18.93
CA ARG A 20 -1.02 17.01 -19.70
C ARG A 20 -1.35 15.54 -19.88
N GLN A 21 -1.88 14.87 -18.86
CA GLN A 21 -2.30 13.48 -18.92
C GLN A 21 -3.45 13.27 -19.92
N ARG A 22 -4.29 14.31 -20.12
CA ARG A 22 -5.39 14.29 -21.09
C ARG A 22 -4.97 14.80 -22.47
N GLY A 23 -3.70 15.15 -22.68
CA GLY A 23 -3.15 15.62 -23.96
C GLY A 23 -3.63 17.02 -24.39
N LEU A 24 -4.27 17.79 -23.49
CA LEU A 24 -4.85 19.08 -23.81
C LEU A 24 -3.80 20.20 -23.86
N GLY A 25 -3.92 21.10 -24.84
CA GLY A 25 -3.18 22.36 -24.90
C GLY A 25 -3.63 23.33 -23.79
N GLN A 26 -2.76 24.25 -23.38
CA GLN A 26 -3.11 25.26 -22.36
C GLN A 26 -4.21 26.22 -22.83
N ALA A 27 -4.19 26.60 -24.10
CA ALA A 27 -5.23 27.45 -24.69
C ALA A 27 -6.59 26.72 -24.83
N GLU A 28 -6.55 25.44 -25.11
CA GLU A 28 -7.72 24.58 -25.25
C GLU A 28 -8.44 24.42 -23.89
N LEU A 29 -7.74 24.03 -22.86
CA LEU A 29 -8.30 23.92 -21.50
C LEU A 29 -8.81 25.29 -21.00
N ALA A 30 -8.10 26.37 -21.28
CA ALA A 30 -8.53 27.70 -20.90
C ALA A 30 -9.86 28.08 -21.57
N GLY A 31 -10.02 27.72 -22.85
CA GLY A 31 -11.28 27.93 -23.61
C GLY A 31 -12.45 27.15 -23.00
N GLU A 32 -12.24 25.89 -22.68
CA GLU A 32 -13.26 25.03 -22.05
C GLU A 32 -13.67 25.52 -20.64
N LEU A 33 -12.70 26.06 -19.87
CA LEU A 33 -12.95 26.65 -18.56
C LEU A 33 -13.56 28.09 -18.66
N GLY A 34 -13.59 28.70 -19.83
CA GLY A 34 -14.08 30.07 -20.01
C GLY A 34 -13.16 31.13 -19.39
N ILE A 35 -11.84 30.87 -19.37
CA ILE A 35 -10.81 31.78 -18.84
C ILE A 35 -9.72 32.04 -19.89
N SER A 36 -8.89 33.05 -19.68
CA SER A 36 -7.76 33.32 -20.60
C SER A 36 -6.63 32.30 -20.37
N ALA A 37 -5.87 31.96 -21.43
CA ALA A 37 -4.69 31.10 -21.32
C ALA A 37 -3.64 31.66 -20.34
N SER A 38 -3.49 32.99 -20.29
CA SER A 38 -2.61 33.66 -19.33
C SER A 38 -3.06 33.48 -17.88
N TYR A 39 -4.39 33.50 -17.65
CA TYR A 39 -4.93 33.27 -16.32
C TYR A 39 -4.76 31.79 -15.90
N LEU A 40 -5.00 30.84 -16.80
CA LEU A 40 -4.72 29.42 -16.56
C LEU A 40 -3.24 29.19 -16.29
N ASN A 41 -2.33 29.86 -17.01
CA ASN A 41 -0.89 29.78 -16.74
C ASN A 41 -0.52 30.24 -15.33
N LEU A 42 -1.13 31.32 -14.85
CA LEU A 42 -0.92 31.79 -13.48
C LEU A 42 -1.43 30.80 -12.43
N ILE A 43 -2.58 30.17 -12.71
CA ILE A 43 -3.11 29.08 -11.85
C ILE A 43 -2.16 27.89 -11.85
N GLU A 44 -1.77 27.36 -13.02
CA GLU A 44 -0.89 26.20 -13.15
C GLU A 44 0.49 26.37 -12.50
N HIS A 45 0.94 27.64 -12.33
CA HIS A 45 2.18 27.96 -11.63
C HIS A 45 1.95 28.42 -10.19
N ASN A 46 0.76 28.20 -9.64
CA ASN A 46 0.36 28.57 -8.27
C ASN A 46 0.56 30.08 -7.97
N ARG A 47 0.60 30.93 -8.98
CA ARG A 47 0.64 32.40 -8.85
C ARG A 47 -0.75 33.03 -8.68
N ARG A 48 -1.80 32.24 -8.91
CA ARG A 48 -3.20 32.56 -8.65
C ARG A 48 -3.91 31.33 -8.10
N ASN A 49 -4.78 31.54 -7.11
CA ASN A 49 -5.56 30.47 -6.53
C ASN A 49 -6.63 29.97 -7.49
N LEU A 50 -6.85 28.65 -7.51
CA LEU A 50 -7.97 28.03 -8.19
C LEU A 50 -9.24 28.34 -7.39
N THR A 51 -10.22 28.97 -8.06
CA THR A 51 -11.49 29.31 -7.43
C THR A 51 -12.42 28.10 -7.37
N VAL A 52 -13.32 28.05 -6.39
CA VAL A 52 -14.29 26.97 -6.23
C VAL A 52 -15.11 26.69 -7.49
N PRO A 53 -15.63 27.72 -8.23
CA PRO A 53 -16.34 27.47 -9.48
C PRO A 53 -15.48 26.81 -10.57
N LEU A 54 -14.19 27.17 -10.65
CA LEU A 54 -13.27 26.54 -11.61
C LEU A 54 -12.92 25.11 -11.20
N LEU A 55 -12.81 24.85 -9.90
CA LEU A 55 -12.57 23.52 -9.37
C LEU A 55 -13.75 22.57 -9.68
N ILE A 56 -14.98 23.04 -9.48
CA ILE A 56 -16.20 22.28 -9.83
C ILE A 56 -16.24 21.99 -11.33
N ARG A 57 -16.00 22.99 -12.18
CA ARG A 57 -15.93 22.79 -13.65
C ARG A 57 -14.89 21.76 -14.07
N LEU A 58 -13.70 21.81 -13.49
CA LEU A 58 -12.63 20.83 -13.74
C LEU A 58 -13.07 19.42 -13.31
N SER A 59 -13.72 19.29 -12.16
CA SER A 59 -14.24 18.02 -11.67
C SER A 59 -15.30 17.43 -12.61
N GLU A 60 -16.25 18.25 -13.06
CA GLU A 60 -17.29 17.82 -14.00
C GLU A 60 -16.73 17.47 -15.40
N MET A 61 -15.80 18.28 -15.91
CA MET A 61 -15.24 18.11 -17.24
C MET A 61 -14.35 16.88 -17.37
N PHE A 62 -13.60 16.54 -16.32
CA PHE A 62 -12.69 15.42 -16.33
C PHE A 62 -13.26 14.17 -15.67
N ASP A 63 -14.51 14.22 -15.15
CA ASP A 63 -15.14 13.15 -14.37
C ASP A 63 -14.24 12.66 -13.22
N ILE A 64 -13.67 13.63 -12.47
CA ILE A 64 -12.78 13.40 -11.34
C ILE A 64 -13.43 13.90 -10.05
N GLU A 65 -13.24 13.17 -8.96
CA GLU A 65 -13.69 13.67 -7.65
C GLU A 65 -12.83 14.87 -7.22
N LEU A 66 -13.43 15.81 -6.47
CA LEU A 66 -12.71 17.00 -5.97
C LEU A 66 -11.48 16.63 -5.14
N THR A 67 -11.54 15.46 -4.49
CA THR A 67 -10.43 14.83 -3.76
C THR A 67 -9.26 14.43 -4.65
N ASP A 68 -9.51 14.03 -5.89
CA ASP A 68 -8.46 13.63 -6.85
C ASP A 68 -7.66 14.84 -7.36
N VAL A 69 -8.28 16.03 -7.39
CA VAL A 69 -7.59 17.30 -7.70
C VAL A 69 -6.69 17.72 -6.53
N ALA A 70 -7.08 17.35 -5.31
CA ALA A 70 -6.33 17.62 -4.09
C ALA A 70 -5.31 16.50 -3.76
N ASP A 71 -5.03 15.59 -4.71
CA ASP A 71 -4.21 14.39 -4.52
C ASP A 71 -2.86 14.75 -3.87
N ASN A 72 -2.53 14.03 -2.79
CA ASN A 72 -1.48 14.33 -1.84
C ASN A 72 -0.08 13.86 -2.34
N ASP A 73 0.23 14.02 -3.63
CA ASP A 73 1.52 13.65 -4.23
C ASP A 73 2.69 14.41 -3.57
N GLU A 74 2.45 15.65 -3.12
CA GLU A 74 3.43 16.45 -2.40
C GLU A 74 3.67 15.92 -0.99
N GLY A 75 2.63 15.56 -0.25
CA GLY A 75 2.78 15.00 1.10
C GLY A 75 3.56 13.68 1.08
N ARG A 76 3.33 12.87 0.04
CA ARG A 76 4.06 11.64 -0.18
C ARG A 76 5.52 11.89 -0.54
N LEU A 77 5.79 12.83 -1.44
CA LEU A 77 7.16 13.23 -1.80
C LEU A 77 7.94 13.76 -0.59
N VAL A 78 7.30 14.57 0.26
CA VAL A 78 7.88 15.03 1.52
C VAL A 78 8.21 13.87 2.45
N ALA A 79 7.32 12.90 2.57
CA ALA A 79 7.53 11.76 3.45
C ALA A 79 8.63 10.82 2.94
N ASP A 80 8.68 10.55 1.63
CA ASP A 80 9.75 9.78 0.98
C ASP A 80 11.10 10.49 1.15
N LEU A 81 11.15 11.82 0.99
CA LEU A 81 12.36 12.62 1.23
C LEU A 81 12.79 12.59 2.70
N MET A 82 11.86 12.71 3.64
CA MET A 82 12.17 12.62 5.06
C MET A 82 12.73 11.25 5.42
N GLU A 83 12.22 10.18 4.81
CA GLU A 83 12.76 8.83 5.01
C GLU A 83 14.19 8.73 4.48
N ALA A 84 14.45 9.19 3.25
CA ALA A 84 15.77 9.15 2.63
C ALA A 84 16.80 10.03 3.38
N LEU A 85 16.44 11.28 3.65
CA LEU A 85 17.31 12.25 4.33
C LEU A 85 17.48 11.97 5.84
N GLY A 86 16.68 11.07 6.38
CA GLY A 86 16.87 10.53 7.73
C GLY A 86 17.94 9.44 7.84
N ASP A 87 18.63 9.07 6.77
CA ASP A 87 19.74 8.13 6.78
C ASP A 87 21.00 8.73 7.40
N ASP A 88 21.88 7.86 7.96
CA ASP A 88 23.18 8.28 8.54
C ASP A 88 24.09 9.00 7.54
N LEU A 89 23.92 8.73 6.25
CA LEU A 89 24.61 9.42 5.17
C LEU A 89 24.45 10.93 5.22
N PHE A 90 23.32 11.42 5.72
CA PHE A 90 22.99 12.84 5.78
C PHE A 90 23.08 13.41 7.21
N SER A 91 23.61 12.65 8.17
CA SER A 91 23.65 13.01 9.59
C SER A 91 24.47 14.27 9.89
N GLU A 92 25.45 14.62 9.04
CA GLU A 92 26.27 15.82 9.17
C GLU A 92 25.59 17.08 8.60
N LEU A 93 24.45 16.92 7.89
CA LEU A 93 23.68 18.02 7.35
C LEU A 93 22.59 18.44 8.34
N ASP A 94 22.57 19.70 8.71
CA ASP A 94 21.56 20.27 9.61
C ASP A 94 20.25 20.56 8.83
N LEU A 95 19.62 19.46 8.35
CA LEU A 95 18.39 19.53 7.57
C LEU A 95 17.16 19.54 8.48
N THR A 96 16.34 20.56 8.32
CA THR A 96 15.07 20.65 9.05
C THR A 96 13.90 20.09 8.24
N ASN A 97 12.80 19.70 8.92
CA ASN A 97 11.56 19.30 8.26
C ASN A 97 11.00 20.40 7.34
N THR A 98 11.35 21.67 7.61
CA THR A 98 10.93 22.81 6.76
C THR A 98 11.70 22.80 5.45
N ASP A 99 13.01 22.54 5.46
CA ASP A 99 13.84 22.49 4.26
C ASP A 99 13.38 21.36 3.31
N VAL A 100 13.00 20.22 3.87
CA VAL A 100 12.47 19.08 3.10
C VAL A 100 11.14 19.42 2.44
N ARG A 101 10.22 20.08 3.15
CA ARG A 101 8.95 20.54 2.60
C ARG A 101 9.16 21.60 1.54
N ASP A 102 10.05 22.54 1.77
CA ASP A 102 10.35 23.61 0.82
C ASP A 102 10.99 23.06 -0.45
N LEU A 103 11.86 22.04 -0.35
CA LEU A 103 12.41 21.32 -1.51
C LEU A 103 11.31 20.61 -2.30
N ALA A 104 10.44 19.86 -1.65
CA ALA A 104 9.35 19.13 -2.29
C ALA A 104 8.38 20.08 -3.00
N ALA A 105 8.07 21.22 -2.37
CA ALA A 105 7.14 22.21 -2.89
C ALA A 105 7.74 23.05 -4.03
N SER A 106 8.99 23.50 -3.89
CA SER A 106 9.62 24.41 -4.85
C SER A 106 10.22 23.69 -6.06
N ASN A 107 10.82 22.50 -5.85
CA ASN A 107 11.53 21.74 -6.88
C ASN A 107 11.23 20.22 -6.83
N PRO A 108 9.99 19.79 -7.09
CA PRO A 108 9.60 18.39 -6.97
C PRO A 108 10.39 17.45 -7.93
N THR A 109 10.88 17.99 -9.05
CA THR A 109 11.72 17.23 -9.99
C THR A 109 13.10 16.92 -9.39
N ILE A 110 13.73 17.90 -8.73
CA ILE A 110 15.01 17.71 -8.04
C ILE A 110 14.82 16.76 -6.84
N ALA A 111 13.73 16.94 -6.11
CA ALA A 111 13.34 16.07 -5.01
C ALA A 111 13.25 14.59 -5.43
N ARG A 112 12.56 14.31 -6.55
CA ARG A 112 12.48 12.95 -7.11
C ARG A 112 13.83 12.43 -7.63
N ALA A 113 14.65 13.28 -8.22
CA ALA A 113 15.99 12.90 -8.67
C ALA A 113 16.90 12.53 -7.49
N LEU A 114 16.80 13.26 -6.36
CA LEU A 114 17.52 12.94 -5.13
C LEU A 114 17.07 11.59 -4.55
N LEU A 115 15.77 11.32 -4.51
CA LEU A 115 15.24 10.03 -4.08
C LEU A 115 15.75 8.88 -4.98
N ALA A 116 15.72 9.07 -6.29
CA ALA A 116 16.24 8.07 -7.22
C ALA A 116 17.73 7.81 -7.02
N LEU A 117 18.53 8.83 -6.73
CA LEU A 117 19.95 8.70 -6.41
C LEU A 117 20.17 7.96 -5.09
N TYR A 118 19.40 8.31 -4.05
CA TYR A 118 19.45 7.64 -2.74
C TYR A 118 19.06 6.16 -2.85
N ASP A 119 18.00 5.83 -3.58
CA ASP A 119 17.58 4.46 -3.81
C ASP A 119 18.70 3.65 -4.49
N LYS A 120 19.38 4.22 -5.50
CA LYS A 120 20.55 3.59 -6.14
C LYS A 120 21.71 3.36 -5.17
N PHE A 121 22.01 4.35 -4.36
CA PHE A 121 23.07 4.26 -3.35
C PHE A 121 22.78 3.14 -2.33
N ARG A 122 21.56 3.06 -1.81
CA ARG A 122 21.15 2.02 -0.86
C ARG A 122 21.23 0.63 -1.47
N ASN A 123 20.74 0.47 -2.69
CA ASN A 123 20.82 -0.81 -3.40
C ASN A 123 22.27 -1.26 -3.64
N GLN A 124 23.19 -0.33 -3.92
CA GLN A 124 24.62 -0.65 -4.04
C GLN A 124 25.24 -1.06 -2.70
N GLN A 125 24.86 -0.45 -1.59
CA GLN A 125 25.34 -0.86 -0.26
C GLN A 125 24.87 -2.28 0.11
N ASP A 126 23.61 -2.61 -0.18
CA ASP A 126 23.06 -3.95 0.06
C ASP A 126 23.76 -5.00 -0.81
N ASP A 127 24.13 -4.67 -2.05
CA ASP A 127 24.91 -5.53 -2.93
C ASP A 127 26.35 -5.76 -2.39
N LEU A 128 27.01 -4.72 -1.89
CA LEU A 128 28.35 -4.83 -1.29
C LEU A 128 28.35 -5.69 -0.02
N ALA A 129 27.31 -5.63 0.79
CA ALA A 129 27.15 -6.48 1.98
C ALA A 129 27.00 -7.98 1.64
N VAL A 130 26.60 -8.31 0.40
CA VAL A 130 26.51 -9.69 -0.11
C VAL A 130 27.90 -10.21 -0.57
N PHE A 131 28.84 -9.34 -0.97
CA PHE A 131 30.17 -9.73 -1.43
C PHE A 131 31.12 -10.22 -0.34
N ASP A 132 30.79 -10.04 0.94
CA ASP A 132 31.58 -10.59 2.06
C ASP A 132 31.34 -12.11 2.29
N ARG A 133 30.58 -12.78 1.42
CA ARG A 133 30.42 -14.24 1.40
C ARG A 133 31.24 -14.86 0.27
N PRO A 134 32.18 -15.79 0.58
CA PRO A 134 32.93 -16.49 -0.45
C PRO A 134 32.02 -17.54 -1.10
N ALA A 135 31.43 -17.30 -2.23
CA ALA A 135 31.07 -18.30 -3.26
C ALA A 135 30.28 -17.71 -4.43
N THR A 136 30.83 -17.92 -5.62
CA THR A 136 30.32 -17.78 -6.99
C THR A 136 30.07 -16.34 -7.47
N PRO A 137 30.84 -15.87 -8.45
CA PRO A 137 30.58 -14.60 -9.11
C PRO A 137 29.22 -14.70 -9.86
N PRO A 138 28.32 -13.74 -9.69
CA PRO A 138 27.13 -13.68 -10.54
C PRO A 138 27.61 -13.34 -11.97
N ALA A 139 27.21 -14.16 -12.93
CA ALA A 139 27.31 -13.82 -14.34
C ALA A 139 26.46 -12.55 -14.57
N ASP A 140 27.09 -11.52 -15.20
CA ASP A 140 26.51 -10.23 -15.54
C ASP A 140 26.56 -9.12 -14.48
N LEU A 141 27.76 -8.53 -14.34
CA LEU A 141 28.00 -7.27 -13.62
C LEU A 141 27.52 -6.00 -14.38
N ASN A 142 26.80 -6.13 -15.50
CA ASN A 142 26.36 -5.00 -16.35
C ASN A 142 24.85 -4.73 -16.35
N GLY A 143 24.07 -5.38 -15.48
CA GLY A 143 22.65 -5.07 -15.34
C GLY A 143 22.42 -4.06 -14.20
N SER A 144 21.97 -2.86 -14.52
CA SER A 144 21.52 -1.89 -13.54
C SER A 144 20.37 -2.47 -12.68
N ARG A 145 20.70 -2.99 -11.49
CA ARG A 145 19.69 -3.36 -10.47
C ARG A 145 19.18 -2.09 -9.81
N ASP A 146 18.34 -1.36 -10.51
CA ASP A 146 17.91 -0.02 -10.10
C ASP A 146 16.90 0.02 -8.95
N ARG A 147 16.20 -1.07 -8.62
CA ARG A 147 15.23 -1.18 -7.51
C ARG A 147 14.91 -2.63 -7.18
N LEU A 148 14.62 -2.93 -5.91
CA LEU A 148 14.16 -4.26 -5.53
C LEU A 148 12.90 -4.65 -6.33
N PRO A 149 12.82 -5.87 -6.88
CA PRO A 149 11.65 -6.30 -7.65
C PRO A 149 10.33 -6.16 -6.89
N SER A 150 10.33 -6.40 -5.57
CA SER A 150 9.16 -6.23 -4.69
C SER A 150 8.71 -4.77 -4.56
N GLU A 151 9.62 -3.82 -4.61
CA GLU A 151 9.31 -2.39 -4.57
C GLU A 151 8.70 -1.92 -5.89
N GLN A 152 9.26 -2.37 -7.02
CA GLN A 152 8.68 -2.07 -8.33
C GLN A 152 7.23 -2.56 -8.42
N VAL A 153 6.94 -3.78 -7.90
CA VAL A 153 5.56 -4.30 -7.82
C VAL A 153 4.68 -3.41 -6.93
N SER A 154 5.20 -3.00 -5.77
CA SER A 154 4.44 -2.13 -4.84
C SER A 154 4.11 -0.79 -5.48
N ASP A 155 5.08 -0.17 -6.16
CA ASP A 155 4.90 1.11 -6.86
C ASP A 155 3.92 0.97 -8.05
N PHE A 156 3.99 -0.13 -8.79
CA PHE A 156 3.04 -0.45 -9.87
C PHE A 156 1.59 -0.55 -9.36
N LEU A 157 1.37 -1.32 -8.28
CA LEU A 157 0.04 -1.45 -7.67
C LEU A 157 -0.47 -0.11 -7.14
N GLN A 158 0.43 0.67 -6.54
CA GLN A 158 0.11 1.96 -5.98
C GLN A 158 -0.27 3.00 -7.06
N ALA A 159 0.47 3.04 -8.18
CA ALA A 159 0.20 3.95 -9.29
C ALA A 159 -1.18 3.73 -9.92
N ARG A 160 -1.71 2.50 -9.85
CA ARG A 160 -3.03 2.12 -10.36
C ARG A 160 -4.11 2.06 -9.27
N SER A 161 -3.83 2.62 -8.09
CA SER A 161 -4.75 2.58 -6.94
C SER A 161 -5.23 1.16 -6.61
N ASN A 162 -4.41 0.15 -6.90
CA ASN A 162 -4.70 -1.28 -6.74
C ASN A 162 -6.04 -1.72 -7.35
N TYR A 163 -6.42 -1.10 -8.49
CA TYR A 163 -7.65 -1.43 -9.21
C TYR A 163 -7.35 -1.70 -10.69
N PHE A 164 -7.76 -2.86 -11.18
CA PHE A 164 -7.52 -3.35 -12.54
C PHE A 164 -8.84 -3.74 -13.19
N PRO A 165 -9.50 -2.84 -13.93
CA PRO A 165 -10.79 -3.08 -14.56
C PRO A 165 -10.76 -4.24 -15.55
N GLU A 166 -9.62 -4.46 -16.22
CA GLU A 166 -9.41 -5.56 -17.16
C GLU A 166 -9.54 -6.91 -16.43
N LEU A 167 -8.89 -7.05 -15.27
CA LEU A 167 -8.93 -8.29 -14.47
C LEU A 167 -10.28 -8.47 -13.76
N GLU A 168 -10.95 -7.40 -13.35
CA GLU A 168 -12.32 -7.48 -12.83
C GLU A 168 -13.28 -8.00 -13.90
N THR A 169 -13.18 -7.46 -15.12
CA THR A 169 -14.01 -7.89 -16.25
C THR A 169 -13.72 -9.35 -16.64
N ALA A 170 -12.44 -9.73 -16.66
CA ALA A 170 -12.03 -11.10 -16.92
C ALA A 170 -12.56 -12.07 -15.84
N ALA A 171 -12.48 -11.69 -14.56
CA ALA A 171 -13.02 -12.50 -13.47
C ALA A 171 -14.55 -12.57 -13.49
N GLU A 172 -15.26 -11.48 -13.82
CA GLU A 172 -16.72 -11.47 -14.02
C GLU A 172 -17.12 -12.38 -15.18
N ARG A 173 -16.37 -12.38 -16.29
CA ARG A 173 -16.58 -13.27 -17.44
C ARG A 173 -16.45 -14.75 -17.07
N VAL A 174 -15.40 -15.11 -16.33
CA VAL A 174 -15.20 -16.49 -15.87
C VAL A 174 -16.28 -16.90 -14.87
N ASN A 175 -16.63 -16.04 -13.92
CA ASN A 175 -17.66 -16.31 -12.92
C ASN A 175 -19.09 -16.38 -13.50
N ALA A 176 -19.30 -15.96 -14.75
CA ALA A 176 -20.58 -16.11 -15.45
C ALA A 176 -20.78 -17.52 -16.00
N ASP A 177 -19.76 -18.39 -15.96
CA ASP A 177 -19.88 -19.79 -16.36
C ASP A 177 -20.70 -20.56 -15.32
N ASP A 178 -21.75 -21.23 -15.78
CA ASP A 178 -22.68 -22.03 -14.94
C ASP A 178 -21.94 -23.14 -14.15
N ALA A 179 -20.81 -23.64 -14.67
CA ALA A 179 -19.97 -24.62 -13.98
C ALA A 179 -19.40 -24.13 -12.64
N LEU A 180 -19.36 -22.81 -12.44
CA LEU A 180 -18.86 -22.19 -11.21
C LEU A 180 -19.96 -21.84 -10.20
N SER A 181 -21.22 -22.15 -10.49
CA SER A 181 -22.40 -21.81 -9.66
C SER A 181 -22.66 -22.78 -8.50
N GLY A 182 -21.68 -23.55 -8.05
CA GLY A 182 -21.85 -24.57 -7.00
C GLY A 182 -21.66 -24.05 -5.57
N GLU A 183 -22.20 -24.78 -4.58
CA GLU A 183 -22.01 -24.52 -3.14
C GLU A 183 -20.56 -24.75 -2.67
N ASP A 184 -19.79 -25.59 -3.37
CA ASP A 184 -18.37 -25.85 -3.11
C ASP A 184 -17.49 -25.17 -4.16
N PRO A 185 -16.94 -23.99 -3.88
CA PRO A 185 -16.10 -23.23 -4.82
C PRO A 185 -14.84 -24.01 -5.26
N LEU A 186 -14.23 -24.79 -4.37
CA LEU A 186 -13.02 -25.55 -4.69
C LEU A 186 -13.33 -26.63 -5.73
N ARG A 187 -14.41 -27.36 -5.55
CA ARG A 187 -14.86 -28.40 -6.46
C ARG A 187 -15.26 -27.82 -7.82
N ALA A 188 -16.03 -26.73 -7.81
CA ALA A 188 -16.49 -26.06 -9.03
C ALA A 188 -15.30 -25.53 -9.85
N MET A 189 -14.36 -24.81 -9.23
CA MET A 189 -13.15 -24.29 -9.88
C MET A 189 -12.22 -25.40 -10.38
N THR A 190 -12.11 -26.51 -9.63
CA THR A 190 -11.33 -27.69 -10.05
C THR A 190 -11.94 -28.34 -11.29
N ALA A 191 -13.27 -28.50 -11.32
CA ALA A 191 -13.97 -29.03 -12.49
C ALA A 191 -13.83 -28.10 -13.70
N PHE A 192 -13.96 -26.78 -13.50
CA PHE A 192 -13.73 -25.78 -14.54
C PHE A 192 -12.33 -25.88 -15.15
N LEU A 193 -11.27 -25.98 -14.33
CA LEU A 193 -9.90 -26.17 -14.79
C LEU A 193 -9.76 -27.45 -15.64
N GLY A 194 -10.38 -28.55 -15.20
CA GLY A 194 -10.35 -29.83 -15.91
C GLY A 194 -11.04 -29.74 -17.25
N ASN A 195 -12.27 -29.23 -17.27
CA ASN A 195 -13.10 -29.19 -18.46
C ASN A 195 -12.62 -28.16 -19.49
N THR A 196 -12.20 -26.99 -19.06
CA THR A 196 -11.85 -25.89 -19.97
C THR A 196 -10.39 -25.93 -20.42
N PHE A 197 -9.48 -26.31 -19.52
CA PHE A 197 -8.04 -26.26 -19.80
C PHE A 197 -7.36 -27.63 -19.77
N GLY A 198 -8.07 -28.69 -19.45
CA GLY A 198 -7.49 -30.04 -19.33
C GLY A 198 -6.51 -30.16 -18.14
N VAL A 199 -6.64 -29.30 -17.12
CA VAL A 199 -5.74 -29.28 -15.98
C VAL A 199 -6.29 -30.14 -14.84
N ARG A 200 -5.54 -31.15 -14.44
CA ARG A 200 -5.86 -32.02 -13.31
C ARG A 200 -5.33 -31.39 -12.01
N VAL A 201 -6.18 -31.22 -11.00
CA VAL A 201 -5.78 -30.76 -9.68
C VAL A 201 -5.52 -31.95 -8.76
N VAL A 202 -4.35 -31.97 -8.14
CA VAL A 202 -3.90 -33.05 -7.24
C VAL A 202 -3.51 -32.47 -5.88
N THR A 203 -3.93 -33.12 -4.82
CA THR A 203 -3.53 -32.73 -3.46
C THR A 203 -2.19 -33.39 -3.10
N LEU A 204 -1.18 -32.56 -2.82
CA LEU A 204 0.12 -33.02 -2.35
C LEU A 204 0.05 -33.38 -0.86
N PRO A 205 0.59 -34.53 -0.45
CA PRO A 205 0.78 -34.83 0.96
C PRO A 205 1.71 -33.80 1.62
N PRO A 206 1.72 -33.72 2.96
CA PRO A 206 2.67 -32.86 3.67
C PRO A 206 4.12 -33.22 3.30
N THR A 207 4.84 -32.28 2.69
CA THR A 207 6.26 -32.44 2.36
C THR A 207 7.11 -31.50 3.22
N ARG A 208 8.42 -31.80 3.36
CA ARG A 208 9.37 -30.94 4.08
C ARG A 208 9.70 -29.65 3.35
N ASP A 209 9.37 -29.57 2.04
CA ASP A 209 9.79 -28.48 1.15
C ASP A 209 8.92 -27.22 1.27
N ASN A 210 7.95 -27.18 2.20
CA ASN A 210 7.02 -26.07 2.39
C ASN A 210 6.31 -25.61 1.10
N LEU A 211 6.21 -26.50 0.10
CA LEU A 211 5.62 -26.19 -1.17
C LEU A 211 4.11 -25.92 -1.03
N VAL A 212 3.69 -24.73 -1.46
CA VAL A 212 2.29 -24.32 -1.42
C VAL A 212 1.53 -24.85 -2.63
N ARG A 213 2.12 -24.70 -3.82
CA ARG A 213 1.59 -25.20 -5.09
C ARG A 213 2.71 -25.38 -6.11
N ARG A 214 2.48 -26.27 -7.08
CA ARG A 214 3.30 -26.43 -8.28
C ARG A 214 2.38 -26.72 -9.47
N TYR A 215 2.63 -26.08 -10.59
CA TYR A 215 1.97 -26.39 -11.86
C TYR A 215 2.99 -26.98 -12.82
N ASP A 216 2.72 -28.18 -13.29
CA ASP A 216 3.46 -28.83 -14.36
C ASP A 216 2.70 -28.59 -15.67
N GLU A 217 3.31 -27.77 -16.54
CA GLU A 217 2.70 -27.36 -17.80
C GLU A 217 2.60 -28.54 -18.79
N HIS A 218 3.62 -29.43 -18.82
CA HIS A 218 3.64 -30.60 -19.72
C HIS A 218 2.62 -31.65 -19.30
N ALA A 219 2.57 -31.98 -18.01
CA ALA A 219 1.61 -32.93 -17.47
C ALA A 219 0.22 -32.33 -17.25
N ARG A 220 0.04 -31.01 -17.45
CA ARG A 220 -1.17 -30.24 -17.13
C ARG A 220 -1.72 -30.58 -15.75
N THR A 221 -0.83 -30.60 -14.76
CA THR A 221 -1.18 -31.00 -13.40
C THR A 221 -0.87 -29.87 -12.43
N LEU A 222 -1.88 -29.42 -11.69
CA LEU A 222 -1.76 -28.47 -10.60
C LEU A 222 -1.73 -29.22 -9.27
N GLU A 223 -0.61 -29.19 -8.60
CA GLU A 223 -0.39 -29.77 -7.29
C GLU A 223 -0.59 -28.71 -6.20
N ILE A 224 -1.41 -29.00 -5.18
CA ILE A 224 -1.72 -28.09 -4.08
C ILE A 224 -1.50 -28.81 -2.76
N SER A 225 -0.80 -28.17 -1.84
CA SER A 225 -0.51 -28.74 -0.51
C SER A 225 -1.78 -29.03 0.29
N ALA A 226 -1.87 -30.25 0.86
CA ALA A 226 -2.94 -30.65 1.78
C ALA A 226 -2.96 -29.80 3.07
N MET A 227 -1.84 -29.20 3.44
CA MET A 227 -1.70 -28.40 4.66
C MET A 227 -2.32 -26.98 4.54
N LEU A 228 -2.72 -26.57 3.34
CA LEU A 228 -3.36 -25.27 3.17
C LEU A 228 -4.79 -25.28 3.72
N PRO A 229 -5.19 -24.22 4.45
CA PRO A 229 -6.60 -24.01 4.80
C PRO A 229 -7.50 -23.98 3.56
N PRO A 230 -8.79 -24.34 3.69
CA PRO A 230 -9.73 -24.38 2.55
C PRO A 230 -9.75 -23.08 1.71
N ALA A 231 -9.85 -21.92 2.35
CA ALA A 231 -9.81 -20.61 1.70
C ALA A 231 -8.54 -20.39 0.87
N SER A 232 -7.40 -20.90 1.34
CA SER A 232 -6.13 -20.79 0.62
C SER A 232 -6.07 -21.74 -0.58
N ARG A 233 -6.66 -22.92 -0.49
CA ARG A 233 -6.74 -23.86 -1.64
C ARG A 233 -7.60 -23.28 -2.76
N VAL A 234 -8.76 -22.73 -2.43
CA VAL A 234 -9.63 -22.03 -3.39
C VAL A 234 -8.84 -20.92 -4.11
N LEU A 235 -8.10 -20.09 -3.36
CA LEU A 235 -7.30 -19.03 -3.96
C LEU A 235 -6.20 -19.57 -4.90
N GLN A 236 -5.54 -20.69 -4.58
CA GLN A 236 -4.51 -21.27 -5.43
C GLN A 236 -5.09 -21.83 -6.75
N VAL A 237 -6.29 -22.43 -6.70
CA VAL A 237 -7.00 -22.87 -7.91
C VAL A 237 -7.43 -21.65 -8.74
N ALA A 238 -8.05 -20.66 -8.13
CA ALA A 238 -8.45 -19.41 -8.80
C ALA A 238 -7.25 -18.66 -9.41
N HIS A 239 -6.10 -18.66 -8.73
CA HIS A 239 -4.87 -18.10 -9.28
C HIS A 239 -4.42 -18.83 -10.55
N GLN A 240 -4.50 -20.16 -10.60
CA GLN A 240 -4.17 -20.91 -11.81
C GLN A 240 -5.16 -20.64 -12.93
N ILE A 241 -6.46 -20.50 -12.61
CA ILE A 241 -7.47 -20.07 -13.59
C ILE A 241 -7.07 -18.69 -14.15
N GLY A 242 -6.65 -17.74 -13.31
CA GLY A 242 -6.19 -16.42 -13.75
C GLY A 242 -5.02 -16.48 -14.73
N LEU A 243 -4.01 -17.29 -14.43
CA LEU A 243 -2.86 -17.48 -15.32
C LEU A 243 -3.24 -18.02 -16.71
N LEU A 244 -4.31 -18.82 -16.80
CA LEU A 244 -4.76 -19.44 -18.04
C LEU A 244 -5.86 -18.63 -18.74
N ALA A 245 -6.88 -18.19 -18.01
CA ALA A 245 -8.07 -17.53 -18.57
C ALA A 245 -7.87 -16.02 -18.83
N ALA A 246 -6.95 -15.36 -18.11
CA ALA A 246 -6.65 -13.95 -18.24
C ALA A 246 -5.18 -13.71 -18.66
N SER A 247 -4.56 -14.68 -19.35
CA SER A 247 -3.13 -14.59 -19.71
C SER A 247 -2.82 -13.34 -20.52
N ARG A 248 -3.69 -12.99 -21.49
CA ARG A 248 -3.50 -11.80 -22.33
C ARG A 248 -3.58 -10.52 -21.51
N GLU A 249 -4.60 -10.36 -20.69
CA GLU A 249 -4.77 -9.19 -19.81
C GLU A 249 -3.59 -9.04 -18.84
N LEU A 250 -3.07 -10.17 -18.33
CA LEU A 250 -1.87 -10.18 -17.48
C LEU A 250 -0.61 -9.73 -18.24
N ASP A 251 -0.43 -10.22 -19.48
CA ASP A 251 0.72 -9.88 -20.31
C ASP A 251 0.68 -8.42 -20.75
N ASP A 252 -0.49 -7.91 -21.15
CA ASP A 252 -0.70 -6.52 -21.51
C ASP A 252 -0.34 -5.59 -20.33
N LEU A 253 -0.88 -5.87 -19.13
CA LEU A 253 -0.62 -5.07 -17.91
C LEU A 253 0.87 -5.09 -17.49
N VAL A 254 1.55 -6.22 -17.66
CA VAL A 254 2.99 -6.31 -17.35
C VAL A 254 3.81 -5.56 -18.40
N SER A 255 3.44 -5.63 -19.68
CA SER A 255 4.18 -4.98 -20.77
C SER A 255 4.03 -3.46 -20.79
N GLU A 256 2.92 -2.91 -20.28
CA GLU A 256 2.69 -1.47 -20.18
C GLU A 256 3.61 -0.77 -19.17
N SER A 257 4.35 -1.51 -18.36
CA SER A 257 5.17 -0.98 -17.27
C SER A 257 6.65 -1.16 -17.53
N GLU A 258 7.42 -0.11 -17.23
CA GLU A 258 8.89 -0.13 -17.34
C GLU A 258 9.52 -0.84 -16.14
N PHE A 259 9.43 -2.17 -16.10
CA PHE A 259 10.12 -2.97 -15.08
C PHE A 259 11.58 -3.18 -15.43
N THR A 260 12.46 -3.01 -14.45
CA THR A 260 13.87 -3.37 -14.57
C THR A 260 14.06 -4.84 -14.14
N GLY A 261 14.33 -5.71 -15.12
CA GLY A 261 14.57 -7.13 -14.89
C GLY A 261 13.32 -8.02 -14.95
N ASP A 262 13.56 -9.30 -15.18
CA ASP A 262 12.49 -10.28 -15.35
C ASP A 262 11.84 -10.68 -14.02
N ASP A 263 12.56 -10.62 -12.91
CA ASP A 263 12.01 -10.92 -11.58
C ASP A 263 10.84 -10.00 -11.21
N ALA A 264 10.95 -8.69 -11.53
CA ALA A 264 9.88 -7.73 -11.28
C ALA A 264 8.63 -8.05 -12.13
N LYS A 265 8.83 -8.44 -13.41
CA LYS A 265 7.74 -8.87 -14.29
C LYS A 265 7.04 -10.13 -13.77
N ILE A 266 7.83 -11.14 -13.36
CA ILE A 266 7.31 -12.40 -12.80
C ILE A 266 6.52 -12.12 -11.51
N LEU A 267 7.07 -11.33 -10.59
CA LEU A 267 6.40 -10.98 -9.34
C LEU A 267 5.13 -10.15 -9.58
N THR A 268 5.14 -9.25 -10.56
CA THR A 268 3.95 -8.49 -10.95
C THR A 268 2.88 -9.42 -11.52
N ARG A 269 3.24 -10.34 -12.40
CA ARG A 269 2.33 -11.35 -12.94
C ARG A 269 1.70 -12.21 -11.83
N ILE A 270 2.48 -12.61 -10.83
CA ILE A 270 2.00 -13.31 -9.64
C ILE A 270 1.03 -12.44 -8.84
N ALA A 271 1.36 -11.16 -8.63
CA ALA A 271 0.51 -10.22 -7.89
C ALA A 271 -0.84 -9.99 -8.60
N LEU A 272 -0.82 -9.77 -9.91
CA LEU A 272 -2.02 -9.62 -10.75
C LEU A 272 -2.87 -10.90 -10.79
N SER A 273 -2.24 -12.08 -10.85
CA SER A 273 -2.96 -13.36 -10.78
C SER A 273 -3.61 -13.58 -9.41
N ASN A 274 -2.97 -13.12 -8.32
CA ASN A 274 -3.59 -13.10 -6.99
C ASN A 274 -4.75 -12.10 -6.90
N TYR A 275 -4.64 -10.95 -7.58
CA TYR A 275 -5.75 -10.01 -7.73
C TYR A 275 -6.95 -10.64 -8.42
N PHE A 276 -6.72 -11.26 -9.58
CA PHE A 276 -7.75 -12.00 -10.32
C PHE A 276 -8.41 -13.09 -9.45
N ALA A 277 -7.61 -13.88 -8.74
CA ALA A 277 -8.11 -14.91 -7.84
C ALA A 277 -9.01 -14.33 -6.72
N ALA A 278 -8.63 -13.18 -6.17
CA ALA A 278 -9.47 -12.47 -5.20
C ALA A 278 -10.76 -11.93 -5.84
N ALA A 279 -10.70 -11.43 -7.07
CA ALA A 279 -11.86 -10.97 -7.82
C ALA A 279 -12.84 -12.12 -8.16
N MET A 280 -12.33 -13.33 -8.43
CA MET A 280 -13.16 -14.52 -8.58
C MET A 280 -13.82 -14.94 -7.27
N ALA A 281 -13.05 -15.06 -6.18
CA ALA A 281 -13.57 -15.49 -4.88
C ALA A 281 -14.52 -14.45 -4.24
N MET A 282 -14.29 -13.18 -4.52
CA MET A 282 -15.06 -12.04 -3.97
C MET A 282 -15.47 -11.09 -5.11
N PRO A 283 -16.46 -11.45 -5.95
CA PRO A 283 -16.88 -10.67 -7.12
C PRO A 283 -17.27 -9.23 -6.74
N TYR A 284 -16.79 -8.26 -7.50
CA TYR A 284 -16.82 -6.83 -7.14
C TYR A 284 -18.17 -6.35 -6.61
N LYS A 285 -19.23 -6.49 -7.41
CA LYS A 285 -20.58 -5.98 -7.05
C LYS A 285 -21.13 -6.62 -5.78
N LYS A 286 -20.98 -7.96 -5.65
CA LYS A 286 -21.44 -8.70 -4.46
C LYS A 286 -20.64 -8.32 -3.23
N PHE A 287 -19.32 -8.26 -3.36
CA PHE A 287 -18.41 -7.92 -2.25
C PHE A 287 -18.58 -6.48 -1.79
N HIS A 288 -18.63 -5.51 -2.70
CA HIS A 288 -18.86 -4.10 -2.38
C HIS A 288 -20.21 -3.89 -1.64
N LYS A 289 -21.29 -4.52 -2.14
CA LYS A 289 -22.61 -4.45 -1.48
C LYS A 289 -22.56 -5.05 -0.07
N ALA A 290 -21.94 -6.22 0.10
CA ALA A 290 -21.79 -6.88 1.39
C ALA A 290 -20.93 -6.04 2.35
N ALA A 291 -19.77 -5.52 1.88
CA ALA A 291 -18.89 -4.68 2.67
C ALA A 291 -19.58 -3.45 3.23
N LYS A 292 -20.36 -2.74 2.42
CA LYS A 292 -21.17 -1.60 2.88
C LYS A 292 -22.26 -2.02 3.86
N ALA A 293 -22.96 -3.10 3.58
CA ALA A 293 -24.06 -3.57 4.42
C ALA A 293 -23.60 -4.01 5.81
N CYS A 294 -22.44 -4.65 5.93
CA CYS A 294 -21.85 -5.05 7.21
C CYS A 294 -20.85 -4.02 7.79
N ARG A 295 -20.82 -2.81 7.23
CA ARG A 295 -19.93 -1.74 7.69
C ARG A 295 -18.46 -2.18 7.79
N TYR A 296 -18.01 -2.91 6.77
CA TYR A 296 -16.63 -3.40 6.62
C TYR A 296 -16.16 -4.35 7.73
N ASP A 297 -17.08 -5.11 8.33
CA ASP A 297 -16.75 -6.19 9.27
C ASP A 297 -15.99 -7.30 8.54
N VAL A 298 -14.68 -7.39 8.81
CA VAL A 298 -13.77 -8.30 8.09
C VAL A 298 -14.06 -9.76 8.43
N ASP A 299 -14.43 -10.07 9.68
CA ASP A 299 -14.75 -11.45 10.08
C ASP A 299 -16.08 -11.92 9.47
N LEU A 300 -17.07 -11.03 9.39
CA LEU A 300 -18.32 -11.33 8.70
C LEU A 300 -18.12 -11.52 7.19
N LEU A 301 -17.36 -10.65 6.55
CA LEU A 301 -17.00 -10.79 5.13
C LEU A 301 -16.22 -12.07 4.86
N LYS A 302 -15.26 -12.40 5.72
CA LYS A 302 -14.51 -13.67 5.65
C LYS A 302 -15.45 -14.87 5.69
N HIS A 303 -16.45 -14.85 6.56
CA HIS A 303 -17.46 -15.90 6.66
C HIS A 303 -18.34 -15.98 5.40
N LEU A 304 -18.88 -14.83 4.94
CA LEU A 304 -19.77 -14.76 3.79
C LEU A 304 -19.12 -15.25 2.48
N PHE A 305 -17.83 -15.02 2.30
CA PHE A 305 -17.11 -15.37 1.06
C PHE A 305 -16.19 -16.59 1.21
N GLY A 306 -16.14 -17.25 2.36
CA GLY A 306 -15.27 -18.41 2.59
C GLY A 306 -13.78 -18.11 2.44
N THR A 307 -13.35 -16.90 2.77
CA THR A 307 -11.98 -16.39 2.57
C THR A 307 -11.24 -16.19 3.89
N SER A 308 -9.97 -15.79 3.86
CA SER A 308 -9.19 -15.47 5.06
C SER A 308 -9.24 -13.98 5.40
N PHE A 309 -8.89 -13.62 6.65
CA PHE A 309 -8.77 -12.23 7.10
C PHE A 309 -7.86 -11.40 6.17
N GLU A 310 -6.66 -11.92 5.84
CA GLU A 310 -5.72 -11.24 4.94
C GLU A 310 -6.32 -11.03 3.53
N GLN A 311 -7.06 -12.02 3.00
CA GLN A 311 -7.69 -11.93 1.67
C GLN A 311 -8.77 -10.86 1.63
N VAL A 312 -9.63 -10.78 2.67
CA VAL A 312 -10.64 -9.72 2.78
C VAL A 312 -9.99 -8.35 2.87
N CYS A 313 -8.99 -8.18 3.76
CA CYS A 313 -8.29 -6.90 3.89
C CYS A 313 -7.67 -6.46 2.57
N HIS A 314 -7.04 -7.38 1.82
CA HIS A 314 -6.53 -7.08 0.48
C HIS A 314 -7.64 -6.68 -0.48
N ARG A 315 -8.76 -7.42 -0.50
CA ARG A 315 -9.87 -7.13 -1.41
C ARG A 315 -10.50 -5.78 -1.14
N LEU A 316 -10.60 -5.36 0.13
CA LEU A 316 -11.10 -4.05 0.51
C LEU A 316 -10.28 -2.90 -0.11
N THR A 317 -8.96 -3.06 -0.26
CA THR A 317 -8.12 -2.05 -0.90
C THR A 317 -8.34 -1.93 -2.41
N THR A 318 -8.98 -2.91 -3.03
CA THR A 318 -9.23 -2.92 -4.48
C THR A 318 -10.58 -2.32 -4.89
N LEU A 319 -11.37 -1.86 -3.92
CA LEU A 319 -12.71 -1.31 -4.17
C LEU A 319 -12.64 0.14 -4.69
N GLN A 320 -12.05 0.34 -5.88
CA GLN A 320 -11.81 1.65 -6.48
C GLN A 320 -12.51 1.84 -7.84
N ARG A 321 -13.50 1.00 -8.19
CA ARG A 321 -14.30 1.16 -9.42
C ARG A 321 -15.00 2.52 -9.44
N PRO A 322 -14.86 3.34 -10.48
CA PRO A 322 -15.59 4.60 -10.62
C PRO A 322 -17.09 4.41 -10.42
N GLY A 323 -17.72 5.30 -9.65
CA GLY A 323 -19.15 5.22 -9.30
C GLY A 323 -19.54 4.12 -8.28
N ALA A 324 -18.60 3.27 -7.85
CA ALA A 324 -18.85 2.21 -6.87
C ALA A 324 -17.63 2.01 -5.95
N ARG A 325 -17.01 3.09 -5.52
CA ARG A 325 -15.84 3.06 -4.62
C ARG A 325 -16.23 2.65 -3.20
N GLY A 326 -15.33 1.95 -2.53
CA GLY A 326 -15.37 1.70 -1.09
C GLY A 326 -14.60 2.77 -0.31
N VAL A 327 -14.38 2.51 0.98
CA VAL A 327 -13.49 3.32 1.81
C VAL A 327 -12.06 3.22 1.28
N PRO A 328 -11.33 4.33 1.10
CA PRO A 328 -9.93 4.32 0.68
C PRO A 328 -9.04 3.84 1.82
N PHE A 329 -8.73 2.55 1.81
CA PHE A 329 -7.92 1.92 2.84
C PHE A 329 -6.43 1.98 2.54
N HIS A 330 -5.62 2.07 3.61
CA HIS A 330 -4.25 1.60 3.60
C HIS A 330 -4.17 0.17 4.13
N PHE A 331 -3.16 -0.55 3.72
CA PHE A 331 -2.88 -1.93 4.12
C PHE A 331 -1.40 -2.10 4.38
N LEU A 332 -1.06 -2.80 5.44
CA LEU A 332 0.30 -3.22 5.69
C LEU A 332 0.35 -4.62 6.33
N ARG A 333 1.43 -5.34 6.04
CA ARG A 333 1.70 -6.65 6.61
C ARG A 333 3.11 -6.68 7.16
N SER A 334 3.23 -6.95 8.46
CA SER A 334 4.52 -7.07 9.15
C SER A 334 4.72 -8.47 9.69
N ASP A 335 5.99 -8.90 9.78
CA ASP A 335 6.40 -10.03 10.58
C ASP A 335 6.70 -9.62 12.04
N ILE A 336 7.04 -10.59 12.88
CA ILE A 336 7.33 -10.35 14.30
C ILE A 336 8.61 -9.54 14.54
N ALA A 337 9.53 -9.51 13.58
CA ALA A 337 10.74 -8.69 13.62
C ALA A 337 10.49 -7.24 13.23
N GLY A 338 9.26 -6.91 12.77
CA GLY A 338 8.89 -5.56 12.34
C GLY A 338 9.13 -5.30 10.85
N ASN A 339 9.56 -6.29 10.07
CA ASN A 339 9.75 -6.13 8.64
C ASN A 339 8.40 -5.99 7.93
N ILE A 340 8.24 -4.92 7.14
CA ILE A 340 7.04 -4.69 6.35
C ILE A 340 7.16 -5.42 5.02
N SER A 341 6.43 -6.51 4.86
CA SER A 341 6.51 -7.39 3.69
C SER A 341 5.47 -7.07 2.61
N LYS A 342 4.43 -6.29 2.94
CA LYS A 342 3.46 -5.70 2.01
C LYS A 342 2.98 -4.37 2.54
N ARG A 343 2.82 -3.41 1.64
CA ARG A 343 2.26 -2.10 1.95
C ARG A 343 1.46 -1.57 0.77
N PHE A 344 0.44 -0.81 1.07
CA PHE A 344 -0.39 -0.11 0.10
C PHE A 344 -1.15 1.00 0.81
N SER A 345 -1.29 2.18 0.21
CA SER A 345 -2.00 3.29 0.85
C SER A 345 -2.82 4.10 -0.15
N LEU A 346 -4.14 4.15 0.11
CA LEU A 346 -5.07 5.10 -0.52
C LEU A 346 -5.55 6.16 0.46
N SER A 347 -5.34 5.96 1.76
CA SER A 347 -5.74 6.91 2.79
C SER A 347 -4.78 8.07 2.98
N GLY A 348 -3.65 8.10 2.26
CA GLY A 348 -2.63 9.13 2.41
C GLY A 348 -1.62 8.88 3.53
N ILE A 349 -1.80 7.87 4.39
CA ILE A 349 -0.79 7.55 5.40
C ILE A 349 0.51 7.10 4.72
N HIS A 350 1.62 7.66 5.15
CA HIS A 350 2.93 7.21 4.70
C HIS A 350 3.36 5.97 5.48
N ILE A 351 3.69 4.91 4.74
CA ILE A 351 4.24 3.65 5.27
C ILE A 351 5.69 3.56 4.82
N PRO A 352 6.68 3.49 5.74
CA PRO A 352 8.10 3.54 5.38
C PRO A 352 8.49 2.41 4.43
N ARG A 353 9.44 2.71 3.54
CA ARG A 353 10.01 1.75 2.57
C ARG A 353 11.11 0.93 3.21
N HIS A 354 11.96 1.59 3.98
CA HIS A 354 13.16 1.03 4.58
C HIS A 354 13.12 1.20 6.10
N GLY A 355 13.70 0.23 6.81
CA GLY A 355 13.78 0.27 8.26
C GLY A 355 12.48 -0.08 8.99
N GLY A 356 12.49 0.09 10.30
CA GLY A 356 11.34 -0.17 11.17
C GLY A 356 10.39 1.03 11.23
N ALA A 357 9.10 0.75 11.15
CA ALA A 357 8.09 1.78 11.41
C ALA A 357 8.02 2.13 12.91
N CYS A 358 7.25 3.16 13.25
CA CYS A 358 7.08 3.60 14.62
C CYS A 358 6.55 2.47 15.53
N PRO A 359 7.20 2.15 16.65
CA PRO A 359 6.81 1.03 17.54
C PRO A 359 5.42 1.22 18.18
N ARG A 360 4.86 2.43 18.11
CA ARG A 360 3.52 2.74 18.64
C ARG A 360 2.38 2.37 17.70
N TRP A 361 2.65 1.86 16.50
CA TRP A 361 1.59 1.38 15.61
C TRP A 361 0.97 0.10 16.16
N ASN A 362 -0.36 -0.01 16.10
CA ASN A 362 -1.11 -1.17 16.59
C ASN A 362 -0.75 -2.47 15.88
N ILE A 363 -0.15 -2.42 14.71
CA ILE A 363 0.30 -3.60 13.97
C ILE A 363 1.34 -4.42 14.77
N TYR A 364 2.15 -3.76 15.58
CA TYR A 364 3.12 -4.43 16.46
C TYR A 364 2.46 -4.92 17.75
N ALA A 365 1.57 -4.11 18.33
CA ALA A 365 0.82 -4.50 19.51
C ALA A 365 -0.09 -5.73 19.26
N ALA A 366 -0.53 -5.95 18.03
CA ALA A 366 -1.35 -7.10 17.66
C ALA A 366 -0.65 -8.45 17.89
N PHE A 367 0.69 -8.52 17.93
CA PHE A 367 1.42 -9.73 18.27
C PHE A 367 1.26 -10.15 19.74
N LEU A 368 0.95 -9.20 20.63
CA LEU A 368 0.74 -9.46 22.05
C LEU A 368 -0.62 -10.13 22.33
N GLN A 369 -1.58 -9.94 21.42
CA GLN A 369 -2.92 -10.53 21.51
C GLN A 369 -3.28 -11.18 20.17
N PRO A 370 -2.72 -12.35 19.85
CA PRO A 370 -2.97 -13.04 18.59
C PRO A 370 -4.47 -13.28 18.37
N GLU A 371 -4.88 -13.20 17.11
CA GLU A 371 -6.25 -13.43 16.64
C GLU A 371 -7.31 -12.41 17.12
N THR A 372 -6.94 -11.45 17.96
CA THR A 372 -7.81 -10.36 18.41
C THR A 372 -7.61 -9.14 17.50
N ILE A 373 -8.71 -8.48 17.12
CA ILE A 373 -8.65 -7.21 16.39
C ILE A 373 -8.29 -6.09 17.36
N ASN A 374 -7.15 -5.47 17.13
CA ASN A 374 -6.66 -4.33 17.90
C ASN A 374 -7.01 -3.04 17.13
N VAL A 375 -7.78 -2.15 17.77
CA VAL A 375 -8.22 -0.87 17.19
C VAL A 375 -7.37 0.26 17.72
N GLN A 376 -7.02 1.21 16.87
CA GLN A 376 -6.23 2.40 17.24
C GLN A 376 -6.64 3.61 16.40
N ILE A 377 -6.78 4.75 17.04
CA ILE A 377 -6.74 6.07 16.39
C ILE A 377 -5.29 6.52 16.41
N SER A 378 -4.71 6.75 15.25
CA SER A 378 -3.30 7.08 15.06
C SER A 378 -3.15 8.49 14.54
N GLN A 379 -2.36 9.34 15.23
CA GLN A 379 -2.08 10.70 14.80
C GLN A 379 -0.63 10.85 14.35
N MET A 380 -0.45 11.24 13.09
CA MET A 380 0.85 11.55 12.51
C MET A 380 1.40 12.88 13.01
N PRO A 381 2.72 13.15 12.84
CA PRO A 381 3.32 14.42 13.28
C PRO A 381 2.78 15.67 12.58
N ASP A 382 2.21 15.54 11.39
CA ASP A 382 1.57 16.62 10.64
C ASP A 382 0.14 16.92 11.10
N GLY A 383 -0.36 16.15 12.08
CA GLY A 383 -1.71 16.26 12.62
C GLY A 383 -2.75 15.39 11.91
N SER A 384 -2.42 14.77 10.78
CA SER A 384 -3.34 13.83 10.11
C SER A 384 -3.65 12.64 11.02
N THR A 385 -4.92 12.22 11.02
CA THR A 385 -5.41 11.20 11.94
C THR A 385 -6.05 10.04 11.16
N TYR A 386 -5.73 8.82 11.57
CA TYR A 386 -6.15 7.60 10.91
C TYR A 386 -6.80 6.64 11.91
N PHE A 387 -7.83 5.94 11.45
CA PHE A 387 -8.46 4.85 12.19
C PHE A 387 -7.92 3.53 11.65
N CYS A 388 -7.28 2.75 12.50
CA CYS A 388 -6.55 1.56 12.12
C CYS A 388 -7.04 0.35 12.92
N ILE A 389 -7.18 -0.80 12.25
CA ILE A 389 -7.34 -2.09 12.89
C ILE A 389 -6.16 -2.98 12.52
N ALA A 390 -5.71 -3.81 13.45
CA ALA A 390 -4.65 -4.78 13.22
C ALA A 390 -4.96 -6.10 13.89
N ARG A 391 -4.56 -7.20 13.25
CA ARG A 391 -4.73 -8.56 13.76
C ARG A 391 -3.58 -9.45 13.32
N THR A 392 -3.08 -10.27 14.25
CA THR A 392 -2.10 -11.30 13.92
C THR A 392 -2.79 -12.50 13.29
N THR A 393 -2.22 -12.96 12.19
CA THR A 393 -2.62 -14.19 11.50
C THR A 393 -1.49 -15.20 11.55
N ARG A 394 -1.85 -16.46 11.76
CA ARG A 394 -0.90 -17.58 11.79
C ARG A 394 -0.94 -18.31 10.47
N LYS A 395 0.21 -18.44 9.80
CA LYS A 395 0.35 -19.35 8.67
C LYS A 395 1.03 -20.63 9.15
N HIS A 396 0.31 -21.73 9.00
CA HIS A 396 0.82 -23.05 9.30
C HIS A 396 0.96 -23.83 7.99
N SER A 397 2.15 -24.28 7.67
CA SER A 397 2.44 -24.98 6.42
C SER A 397 3.02 -26.38 6.64
N GLY A 398 2.93 -26.93 7.85
CA GLY A 398 3.52 -28.23 8.15
C GLY A 398 3.10 -28.81 9.49
N GLY A 399 3.75 -29.91 9.89
CA GLY A 399 3.55 -30.56 11.19
C GLY A 399 4.16 -29.75 12.35
N TYR A 400 4.17 -30.34 13.56
CA TYR A 400 4.65 -29.69 14.77
C TYR A 400 6.05 -29.06 14.67
N ALA A 401 6.96 -29.70 13.94
CA ALA A 401 8.34 -29.24 13.76
C ALA A 401 8.51 -28.20 12.63
N ALA A 402 7.44 -27.88 11.87
CA ALA A 402 7.53 -26.89 10.81
C ALA A 402 7.61 -25.46 11.40
N PRO A 403 8.41 -24.57 10.80
CA PRO A 403 8.47 -23.18 11.21
C PRO A 403 7.09 -22.52 11.14
N GLN A 404 6.67 -21.90 12.25
CA GLN A 404 5.42 -21.16 12.29
C GLN A 404 5.67 -19.71 11.88
N SER A 405 4.93 -19.21 10.91
CA SER A 405 5.00 -17.81 10.49
C SER A 405 3.82 -17.04 11.08
N HIS A 406 4.13 -16.08 11.95
CA HIS A 406 3.18 -15.10 12.46
C HIS A 406 3.29 -13.82 11.67
N ARG A 407 2.16 -13.30 11.22
CA ARG A 407 2.09 -12.03 10.47
C ARG A 407 1.00 -11.15 11.05
N SER A 408 1.31 -9.92 11.29
CA SER A 408 0.32 -8.92 11.62
C SER A 408 -0.18 -8.24 10.35
N ILE A 409 -1.48 -8.16 10.23
CA ILE A 409 -2.19 -7.51 9.12
C ILE A 409 -2.86 -6.27 9.67
N GLY A 410 -2.49 -5.11 9.15
CA GLY A 410 -3.10 -3.83 9.45
C GLY A 410 -3.88 -3.30 8.25
N ILE A 411 -5.05 -2.75 8.51
CA ILE A 411 -5.87 -2.00 7.54
C ILE A 411 -6.45 -0.79 8.24
N GLY A 412 -6.58 0.35 7.55
CA GLY A 412 -7.16 1.54 8.12
C GLY A 412 -7.49 2.59 7.08
N CYS A 413 -8.11 3.66 7.51
CA CYS A 413 -8.55 4.78 6.68
C CYS A 413 -8.33 6.11 7.40
N GLU A 414 -8.53 7.22 6.72
CA GLU A 414 -8.65 8.52 7.39
C GLU A 414 -9.78 8.52 8.41
N ILE A 415 -9.61 9.29 9.50
CA ILE A 415 -10.56 9.35 10.61
C ILE A 415 -11.98 9.78 10.19
N ASN A 416 -12.09 10.64 9.17
CA ASN A 416 -13.37 11.10 8.62
C ASN A 416 -14.23 9.97 8.04
N ARG A 417 -13.59 8.87 7.61
CA ARG A 417 -14.24 7.68 7.06
C ARG A 417 -14.48 6.59 8.11
N ALA A 418 -13.96 6.75 9.33
CA ALA A 418 -14.04 5.72 10.38
C ALA A 418 -15.47 5.38 10.77
N ARG A 419 -16.42 6.35 10.72
CA ARG A 419 -17.84 6.15 11.03
C ARG A 419 -18.55 5.13 10.12
N GLU A 420 -17.95 4.82 8.95
CA GLU A 420 -18.46 3.78 8.06
C GLU A 420 -18.10 2.38 8.54
N LEU A 421 -17.12 2.24 9.44
CA LEU A 421 -16.62 0.96 9.94
C LEU A 421 -17.32 0.56 11.24
N VAL A 422 -17.67 -0.72 11.36
CA VAL A 422 -18.25 -1.29 12.59
C VAL A 422 -17.33 -1.14 13.80
N TYR A 423 -16.03 -1.14 13.58
CA TYR A 423 -15.01 -1.05 14.64
C TYR A 423 -14.95 0.30 15.34
N ALA A 424 -15.61 1.32 14.80
CA ALA A 424 -15.71 2.64 15.40
C ALA A 424 -16.88 2.76 16.40
N ASP A 425 -17.74 1.74 16.48
CA ASP A 425 -18.88 1.77 17.39
C ASP A 425 -18.41 1.86 18.85
N GLY A 426 -19.00 2.82 19.58
CA GLY A 426 -18.65 3.09 20.98
C GLY A 426 -17.35 3.88 21.19
N ILE A 427 -16.67 4.32 20.12
CA ILE A 427 -15.47 5.14 20.19
C ILE A 427 -15.85 6.60 19.86
N ASP A 428 -15.45 7.52 20.71
CA ASP A 428 -15.58 8.97 20.45
C ASP A 428 -14.48 9.41 19.47
N LEU A 429 -14.80 9.41 18.17
CA LEU A 429 -13.85 9.76 17.12
C LEU A 429 -13.44 11.24 17.10
N ASP A 430 -14.20 12.09 17.77
CA ASP A 430 -13.95 13.53 17.83
C ASP A 430 -13.08 13.90 19.05
N ASN A 431 -12.83 12.95 19.95
CA ASN A 431 -11.96 13.16 21.13
C ASN A 431 -10.47 13.01 20.74
N PRO A 432 -9.68 14.12 20.72
CA PRO A 432 -8.28 14.08 20.35
C PRO A 432 -7.40 13.29 21.34
N ASP A 433 -7.83 13.14 22.60
CA ASP A 433 -7.08 12.42 23.64
C ASP A 433 -7.02 10.91 23.39
N LEU A 434 -7.92 10.38 22.56
CA LEU A 434 -7.90 8.97 22.14
C LEU A 434 -6.90 8.71 21.03
N ALA A 435 -6.38 9.75 20.38
CA ALA A 435 -5.44 9.62 19.29
C ALA A 435 -4.02 9.33 19.81
N ILE A 436 -3.51 8.16 19.47
CA ILE A 436 -2.13 7.77 19.82
C ILE A 436 -1.18 8.47 18.86
N PRO A 437 -0.28 9.35 19.38
CA PRO A 437 0.72 9.99 18.56
C PRO A 437 1.74 8.97 18.06
N ILE A 438 1.81 8.82 16.73
CA ILE A 438 2.74 7.95 16.02
C ILE A 438 3.67 8.76 15.13
N GLY A 439 4.68 8.13 14.55
CA GLY A 439 5.56 8.68 13.53
C GLY A 439 5.75 7.71 12.38
N ILE A 440 6.55 8.10 11.39
CA ILE A 440 6.98 7.21 10.30
C ILE A 440 8.04 6.26 10.86
N SER A 441 9.18 6.81 11.29
CA SER A 441 10.24 6.10 11.98
C SER A 441 10.76 6.94 13.15
N CYS A 442 11.50 6.35 14.11
CA CYS A 442 12.01 7.11 15.23
C CYS A 442 13.03 8.20 14.83
N ARG A 443 13.82 7.93 13.78
CA ARG A 443 14.89 8.84 13.33
C ARG A 443 14.34 10.12 12.73
N THR A 444 13.29 10.02 11.94
CA THR A 444 12.67 11.15 11.23
C THR A 444 11.49 11.78 11.98
N CYS A 445 11.12 11.22 13.15
CA CYS A 445 9.99 11.70 13.92
C CYS A 445 10.31 12.99 14.66
N SER A 446 9.53 14.04 14.45
CA SER A 446 9.68 15.33 15.11
C SER A 446 9.19 15.37 16.56
N ARG A 447 8.58 14.30 17.07
CA ARG A 447 8.12 14.21 18.46
C ARG A 447 9.29 13.96 19.40
N LEU A 448 9.71 14.96 20.17
CA LEU A 448 10.87 14.88 21.06
C LEU A 448 10.54 14.29 22.45
N ASP A 449 9.26 14.21 22.80
CA ASP A 449 8.74 13.78 24.10
C ASP A 449 8.31 12.30 24.13
N CYS A 450 8.63 11.53 23.09
CA CYS A 450 8.17 10.15 22.96
C CYS A 450 8.92 9.18 23.87
N ALA A 451 8.26 8.66 24.90
CA ALA A 451 8.83 7.69 25.85
C ALA A 451 9.26 6.35 25.21
N GLN A 452 8.74 6.02 24.02
CA GLN A 452 9.09 4.80 23.26
C GLN A 452 10.10 5.06 22.14
N ARG A 453 10.74 6.21 22.12
CA ARG A 453 11.76 6.53 21.11
C ARG A 453 12.94 5.56 21.23
N ALA A 454 13.20 4.80 20.15
CA ALA A 454 14.25 3.80 20.08
C ALA A 454 15.57 4.32 19.47
N PHE A 455 15.49 5.41 18.68
CA PHE A 455 16.65 6.01 17.99
C PHE A 455 16.68 7.53 18.18
N PRO A 456 17.86 8.17 18.20
CA PRO A 456 17.97 9.61 18.26
C PRO A 456 17.30 10.27 17.05
N PRO A 457 16.71 11.46 17.19
CA PRO A 457 16.18 12.22 16.07
C PRO A 457 17.33 12.78 15.22
N VAL A 458 17.23 12.70 13.89
CA VAL A 458 18.27 13.25 12.99
C VAL A 458 18.25 14.78 13.00
N ALA A 459 17.07 15.39 13.05
CA ALA A 459 16.90 16.83 12.95
C ALA A 459 17.09 17.62 14.26
N HIS A 460 17.51 16.98 15.34
CA HIS A 460 17.67 17.64 16.63
C HIS A 460 18.89 17.11 17.39
N GLN A 461 19.70 18.02 17.89
CA GLN A 461 20.80 17.65 18.78
C GLN A 461 20.26 17.12 20.11
N LEU A 462 20.85 16.02 20.56
CA LEU A 462 20.53 15.46 21.88
C LEU A 462 21.16 16.33 22.96
N ASN A 463 20.34 16.92 23.81
CA ASN A 463 20.79 17.57 25.02
C ASN A 463 20.72 16.59 26.20
N MET A 464 21.78 15.79 26.38
CA MET A 464 21.84 14.77 27.43
C MET A 464 22.59 15.28 28.66
N ASP A 465 21.99 15.07 29.84
CA ASP A 465 22.56 15.33 31.12
C ASP A 465 22.75 14.02 31.88
N VAL A 466 23.97 13.71 32.34
CA VAL A 466 24.28 12.51 33.10
C VAL A 466 23.50 12.38 34.40
N ASN A 467 23.03 13.48 34.94
CA ASN A 467 22.28 13.57 36.19
C ASN A 467 20.76 13.56 36.00
N ARG A 468 20.28 13.60 34.74
CA ARG A 468 18.85 13.60 34.40
C ARG A 468 18.55 12.48 33.39
N ARG A 469 17.66 11.57 33.76
CA ARG A 469 17.26 10.45 32.89
C ARG A 469 15.76 10.46 32.71
N ALA A 470 15.30 10.53 31.43
CA ALA A 470 13.94 10.28 31.06
C ALA A 470 13.68 8.76 30.84
N VAL A 471 12.44 8.37 30.55
CA VAL A 471 12.06 6.97 30.26
C VAL A 471 12.82 6.43 29.04
N SER A 472 12.97 7.25 27.98
CA SER A 472 13.88 6.94 26.86
C SER A 472 15.15 7.78 27.02
N ALA A 473 16.30 7.19 26.70
CA ALA A 473 17.59 7.89 26.69
C ALA A 473 17.65 9.06 25.70
N TYR A 474 16.75 9.06 24.70
CA TYR A 474 16.70 10.05 23.62
C TYR A 474 15.63 11.14 23.83
N VAL A 475 14.98 11.16 24.97
CA VAL A 475 14.04 12.21 25.36
C VAL A 475 14.77 13.22 26.23
N SER A 476 14.86 14.46 25.76
CA SER A 476 15.36 15.54 26.58
C SER A 476 14.31 15.85 27.65
N PRO A 477 14.66 15.85 28.96
CA PRO A 477 13.74 16.32 29.97
C PRO A 477 13.41 17.79 29.65
N HIS A 478 12.14 18.16 29.73
CA HIS A 478 11.74 19.55 29.55
C HIS A 478 12.68 20.47 30.37
N GLN A 479 13.33 21.40 29.71
CA GLN A 479 13.90 22.53 30.42
C GLN A 479 12.69 23.32 30.90
N ASP A 480 12.49 23.41 32.21
CA ASP A 480 11.58 24.40 32.80
C ASP A 480 11.96 25.75 32.24
N PRO A 481 10.98 26.61 31.86
CA PRO A 481 11.22 27.92 31.25
C PRO A 481 12.05 28.83 32.09
#